data_14c6f7a72f4def68a7db06c1e191669c
#
_entry.id   14c6f7a72f4def68a7db06c1e191669c
#
_cell.length_a   1.000
_cell.length_b   1.000
_cell.length_c   1.000
_cell.angle_alpha   90.00
_cell.angle_beta   90.00
_cell.angle_gamma   90.00
#
_symmetry.space_group_name_H-M   'P 1'
#
loop_
_entity.id
_entity.type
_entity.pdbx_description
1 polymer ?
#
loop_
_entity_poly.entity_id
_entity_poly.type
_entity_poly.pdbx_seq_one_letter_code
_entity_poly.pdbx_strand_id
1 'polypeptide(L)'
;MWLKVRRFVKKRSLIFTLIGSSFLFSGVTAHAEEVTESFTLDPMVITATRTEMSVKESPSAVEIVSSKKLEETQAKTLRDALKSALGVNVFNDFQGRSNVSIRGSESRHVLIMVDGKRLGGELSYNSANAWDVDRIRMEDVERVEIIRGPAGALYGSDAMAGVINVITKTPEKNAGSINYEYGWYENGKGAGYKSNVYLQGVEKNVSYKLNAGLNNNRPYMDPAGSGDEMNFYGKEQPISLSVGYKFDNGNQLSADFSRIKEDNQKGSSSVTVMRPGEVWQNKKSTIYNDNKRTDYSLTYKGDDEKQSWIIRAYQSVYDKRYTSQDVTQMFTGGKPGTITVKDPKIDTVKRTLSVIEGHDSWHMGDKHYLTAGLEYRRDNSEGTRLKKKGTPVAGGSAYNAYDEAAINYTAVYVQD
;
A
#
# COMPACT_ATOMS: atom_id res chain seq x y z
N MET A 1 -14.42 54.84 -20.01
CA MET A 1 -13.12 54.81 -20.73
C MET A 1 -12.58 53.38 -20.63
N TRP A 2 -12.82 52.60 -21.67
CA TRP A 2 -12.54 51.17 -21.72
C TRP A 2 -11.12 50.95 -22.23
N LEU A 3 -10.27 50.31 -21.45
CA LEU A 3 -8.97 49.82 -21.90
C LEU A 3 -9.05 48.32 -22.13
N LYS A 4 -9.08 47.91 -23.41
CA LYS A 4 -8.92 46.53 -23.87
C LYS A 4 -7.49 46.06 -23.61
N VAL A 5 -7.30 45.09 -22.74
CA VAL A 5 -6.07 44.31 -22.67
C VAL A 5 -6.25 43.08 -23.56
N ARG A 6 -5.63 43.08 -24.73
CA ARG A 6 -5.48 41.90 -25.58
C ARG A 6 -4.42 41.00 -25.01
N ARG A 7 -4.82 39.85 -24.45
CA ARG A 7 -3.91 38.75 -24.16
C ARG A 7 -3.52 38.03 -25.45
N PHE A 8 -2.27 38.11 -25.83
CA PHE A 8 -1.66 37.25 -26.83
C PHE A 8 -1.60 35.81 -26.30
N VAL A 9 -2.46 34.94 -26.80
CA VAL A 9 -2.35 33.51 -26.65
C VAL A 9 -1.37 33.01 -27.70
N LYS A 10 -0.15 32.75 -27.33
CA LYS A 10 0.80 32.00 -28.16
C LYS A 10 0.32 30.56 -28.27
N LYS A 11 -0.30 30.23 -29.43
CA LYS A 11 -0.51 28.84 -29.84
C LYS A 11 0.84 28.15 -29.99
N ARG A 12 1.26 27.36 -29.03
CA ARG A 12 2.26 26.32 -29.24
C ARG A 12 1.53 25.10 -29.82
N SER A 13 1.62 24.95 -31.12
CA SER A 13 1.24 23.76 -31.86
C SER A 13 2.19 22.64 -31.42
N LEU A 14 1.72 21.73 -30.63
CA LEU A 14 2.39 20.44 -30.39
C LEU A 14 2.07 19.57 -31.58
N ILE A 15 3.00 19.51 -32.54
CA ILE A 15 3.01 18.51 -33.60
C ILE A 15 3.35 17.17 -32.91
N PHE A 16 2.32 16.37 -32.67
CA PHE A 16 2.51 14.95 -32.39
C PHE A 16 2.90 14.30 -33.72
N THR A 17 4.17 13.99 -33.89
CA THR A 17 4.64 13.11 -34.95
C THR A 17 4.18 11.70 -34.61
N LEU A 18 3.07 11.29 -35.21
CA LEU A 18 2.65 9.90 -35.21
C LEU A 18 3.68 9.11 -36.03
N ILE A 19 4.57 8.40 -35.36
CA ILE A 19 5.37 7.35 -36.01
C ILE A 19 4.40 6.18 -36.24
N GLY A 20 3.83 6.16 -37.42
CA GLY A 20 3.07 5.03 -37.92
C GLY A 20 4.01 3.88 -38.22
N SER A 21 4.24 2.99 -37.27
CA SER A 21 4.75 1.65 -37.54
C SER A 21 3.59 0.81 -38.04
N SER A 22 3.60 0.56 -39.37
CA SER A 22 2.72 -0.38 -40.04
C SER A 22 3.00 -1.78 -39.49
N PHE A 23 2.25 -2.22 -38.50
CA PHE A 23 2.16 -3.62 -38.15
C PHE A 23 1.33 -4.32 -39.25
N LEU A 24 2.00 -5.09 -40.07
CA LEU A 24 1.39 -6.07 -40.96
C LEU A 24 0.54 -7.04 -40.13
N PHE A 25 -0.77 -6.89 -40.22
CA PHE A 25 -1.71 -7.90 -39.75
C PHE A 25 -1.54 -9.14 -40.57
N SER A 26 -0.68 -10.06 -40.15
CA SER A 26 -0.73 -11.43 -40.58
C SER A 26 -1.98 -12.06 -40.00
N GLY A 27 -2.87 -12.53 -40.90
CA GLY A 27 -4.17 -13.08 -40.50
C GLY A 27 -4.01 -14.19 -39.46
N VAL A 28 -4.53 -13.94 -38.28
CA VAL A 28 -4.74 -14.97 -37.27
C VAL A 28 -6.03 -15.69 -37.67
N THR A 29 -5.90 -16.87 -38.25
CA THR A 29 -7.00 -17.82 -38.35
C THR A 29 -7.45 -18.15 -36.93
N ALA A 30 -8.63 -17.71 -36.52
CA ALA A 30 -9.26 -18.16 -35.29
C ALA A 30 -9.50 -19.67 -35.40
N HIS A 31 -8.66 -20.46 -34.74
CA HIS A 31 -9.01 -21.82 -34.40
C HIS A 31 -9.96 -21.74 -33.22
N ALA A 32 -11.17 -22.23 -33.40
CA ALA A 32 -12.05 -22.53 -32.29
C ALA A 32 -11.38 -23.61 -31.44
N GLU A 33 -10.86 -23.24 -30.29
CA GLU A 33 -10.42 -24.20 -29.28
C GLU A 33 -11.65 -24.97 -28.78
N GLU A 34 -11.62 -26.29 -28.97
CA GLU A 34 -12.52 -27.19 -28.27
C GLU A 34 -12.50 -26.85 -26.78
N VAL A 35 -13.67 -26.71 -26.23
CA VAL A 35 -13.86 -26.56 -24.77
C VAL A 35 -13.40 -27.86 -24.13
N THR A 36 -12.13 -27.98 -23.86
CA THR A 36 -11.64 -28.97 -22.90
C THR A 36 -12.24 -28.63 -21.54
N GLU A 37 -12.94 -29.59 -20.94
CA GLU A 37 -13.37 -29.50 -19.56
C GLU A 37 -12.16 -29.06 -18.71
N SER A 38 -12.15 -27.82 -18.28
CA SER A 38 -11.12 -27.32 -17.39
C SER A 38 -11.35 -27.95 -16.02
N PHE A 39 -10.57 -28.95 -15.69
CA PHE A 39 -10.39 -29.38 -14.30
C PHE A 39 -9.87 -28.17 -13.54
N THR A 40 -10.74 -27.50 -12.80
CA THR A 40 -10.31 -26.49 -11.85
C THR A 40 -9.69 -27.23 -10.68
N LEU A 41 -8.36 -27.26 -10.64
CA LEU A 41 -7.62 -27.67 -9.44
C LEU A 41 -8.12 -26.83 -8.26
N ASP A 42 -8.27 -27.46 -7.09
CA ASP A 42 -8.62 -26.74 -5.88
C ASP A 42 -7.60 -25.60 -5.65
N PRO A 43 -8.06 -24.39 -5.36
CA PRO A 43 -7.15 -23.28 -5.18
C PRO A 43 -6.21 -23.54 -3.97
N MET A 44 -4.91 -23.32 -4.19
CA MET A 44 -3.88 -23.49 -3.18
C MET A 44 -3.69 -22.20 -2.40
N VAL A 45 -3.45 -22.31 -1.09
CA VAL A 45 -3.16 -21.19 -0.16
C VAL A 45 -1.90 -21.47 0.63
N ILE A 46 -1.18 -20.41 0.96
CA ILE A 46 0.06 -20.47 1.74
C ILE A 46 -0.15 -19.87 3.14
N THR A 47 -1.05 -18.89 3.25
CA THR A 47 -1.18 -18.07 4.47
C THR A 47 -1.68 -18.86 5.67
N ALA A 48 -2.49 -19.89 5.48
CA ALA A 48 -3.11 -20.62 6.59
C ALA A 48 -2.12 -21.41 7.44
N THR A 49 -1.07 -21.94 6.83
CA THR A 49 -0.11 -22.86 7.44
C THR A 49 1.35 -22.49 7.20
N ARG A 50 1.60 -21.36 6.53
CA ARG A 50 2.91 -20.93 6.00
C ARG A 50 3.47 -21.86 4.92
N THR A 51 2.70 -22.87 4.52
CA THR A 51 3.06 -23.83 3.47
C THR A 51 1.89 -23.98 2.51
N GLU A 52 2.18 -24.32 1.26
CA GLU A 52 1.16 -24.47 0.23
C GLU A 52 0.26 -25.66 0.50
N MET A 53 -1.05 -25.41 0.60
CA MET A 53 -2.06 -26.45 0.79
C MET A 53 -3.37 -26.09 0.11
N SER A 54 -4.24 -27.09 -0.11
CA SER A 54 -5.59 -26.85 -0.62
C SER A 54 -6.43 -26.03 0.35
N VAL A 55 -7.27 -25.12 -0.16
CA VAL A 55 -8.23 -24.36 0.65
C VAL A 55 -9.15 -25.28 1.46
N LYS A 56 -9.52 -26.43 0.91
CA LYS A 56 -10.40 -27.39 1.58
C LYS A 56 -9.76 -28.05 2.80
N GLU A 57 -8.44 -28.19 2.77
CA GLU A 57 -7.67 -28.80 3.85
C GLU A 57 -7.19 -27.77 4.88
N SER A 58 -7.38 -26.49 4.56
CA SER A 58 -6.97 -25.38 5.44
C SER A 58 -7.67 -25.45 6.80
N PRO A 59 -6.94 -25.43 7.93
CA PRO A 59 -7.51 -25.38 9.27
C PRO A 59 -8.22 -24.06 9.58
N SER A 60 -8.01 -23.05 8.76
CA SER A 60 -8.56 -21.70 8.93
C SER A 60 -9.52 -21.36 7.78
N ALA A 61 -10.51 -20.51 8.07
CA ALA A 61 -11.39 -19.97 7.04
C ALA A 61 -10.62 -18.99 6.16
N VAL A 62 -10.19 -19.44 4.98
CA VAL A 62 -9.47 -18.64 3.99
C VAL A 62 -10.40 -18.25 2.85
N GLU A 63 -10.32 -16.99 2.46
CA GLU A 63 -10.93 -16.47 1.24
C GLU A 63 -9.85 -16.04 0.27
N ILE A 64 -10.03 -16.35 -1.03
CA ILE A 64 -9.13 -15.96 -2.09
C ILE A 64 -9.83 -14.95 -3.00
N VAL A 65 -9.21 -13.77 -3.15
CA VAL A 65 -9.54 -12.85 -4.25
C VAL A 65 -8.57 -13.14 -5.37
N SER A 66 -9.03 -13.87 -6.38
CA SER A 66 -8.20 -14.33 -7.52
C SER A 66 -7.86 -13.20 -8.50
N SER A 67 -6.85 -13.40 -9.36
CA SER A 67 -6.51 -12.48 -10.45
C SER A 67 -7.71 -12.17 -11.34
N LYS A 68 -8.51 -13.19 -11.68
CA LYS A 68 -9.77 -13.01 -12.44
C LYS A 68 -10.72 -12.04 -11.74
N LYS A 69 -10.90 -12.18 -10.41
CA LYS A 69 -11.75 -11.28 -9.64
C LYS A 69 -11.19 -9.86 -9.56
N LEU A 70 -9.86 -9.73 -9.44
CA LEU A 70 -9.18 -8.42 -9.47
C LEU A 70 -9.39 -7.71 -10.82
N GLU A 71 -9.32 -8.43 -11.93
CA GLU A 71 -9.57 -7.91 -13.28
C GLU A 71 -11.05 -7.54 -13.49
N GLU A 72 -11.99 -8.42 -13.12
CA GLU A 72 -13.44 -8.17 -13.22
C GLU A 72 -13.86 -6.92 -12.43
N THR A 73 -13.28 -6.70 -11.25
CA THR A 73 -13.57 -5.54 -10.40
C THR A 73 -12.72 -4.32 -10.73
N GLN A 74 -11.77 -4.44 -11.66
CA GLN A 74 -10.80 -3.40 -12.00
C GLN A 74 -10.07 -2.85 -10.77
N ALA A 75 -9.76 -3.71 -9.81
CA ALA A 75 -9.09 -3.35 -8.58
C ALA A 75 -7.69 -2.79 -8.87
N LYS A 76 -7.40 -1.58 -8.43
CA LYS A 76 -6.10 -0.91 -8.63
C LYS A 76 -5.20 -0.97 -7.40
N THR A 77 -5.80 -1.06 -6.23
CA THR A 77 -5.12 -1.10 -4.94
C THR A 77 -5.68 -2.23 -4.09
N LEU A 78 -4.97 -2.59 -3.02
CA LEU A 78 -5.49 -3.56 -2.04
C LEU A 78 -6.84 -3.11 -1.49
N ARG A 79 -7.05 -1.81 -1.26
CA ARG A 79 -8.35 -1.24 -0.89
C ARG A 79 -9.47 -1.69 -1.82
N ASP A 80 -9.25 -1.63 -3.14
CA ASP A 80 -10.28 -1.98 -4.11
C ASP A 80 -10.54 -3.48 -4.12
N ALA A 81 -9.49 -4.28 -4.03
CA ALA A 81 -9.58 -5.74 -3.95
C ALA A 81 -10.41 -6.19 -2.73
N LEU A 82 -10.21 -5.54 -1.57
CA LEU A 82 -10.86 -5.91 -0.32
C LEU A 82 -12.34 -5.50 -0.23
N LYS A 83 -12.83 -4.57 -1.05
CA LYS A 83 -14.24 -4.15 -1.05
C LYS A 83 -15.23 -5.29 -1.33
N SER A 84 -14.80 -6.31 -2.05
CA SER A 84 -15.63 -7.48 -2.39
C SER A 84 -15.44 -8.65 -1.43
N ALA A 85 -14.51 -8.57 -0.48
CA ALA A 85 -14.20 -9.65 0.44
C ALA A 85 -15.20 -9.72 1.59
N LEU A 86 -15.66 -10.94 1.90
CA LEU A 86 -16.67 -11.17 2.93
C LEU A 86 -16.12 -10.92 4.34
N GLY A 87 -16.88 -10.17 5.16
CA GLY A 87 -16.49 -9.86 6.54
C GLY A 87 -15.26 -8.96 6.68
N VAL A 88 -14.80 -8.37 5.59
CA VAL A 88 -13.77 -7.34 5.55
C VAL A 88 -14.44 -5.99 5.36
N ASN A 89 -14.12 -5.05 6.24
CA ASN A 89 -14.62 -3.68 6.14
C ASN A 89 -13.47 -2.71 5.87
N VAL A 90 -13.58 -1.97 4.78
CA VAL A 90 -12.62 -0.91 4.43
C VAL A 90 -13.27 0.43 4.72
N PHE A 91 -12.70 1.20 5.61
CA PHE A 91 -13.23 2.48 6.06
C PHE A 91 -12.14 3.56 6.06
N ASN A 92 -12.55 4.81 6.00
CA ASN A 92 -11.61 5.92 6.08
C ASN A 92 -11.50 6.43 7.52
N ASP A 93 -10.28 6.76 7.96
CA ASP A 93 -10.07 7.50 9.20
C ASP A 93 -10.39 9.00 9.01
N PHE A 94 -10.26 9.77 10.11
CA PHE A 94 -10.51 11.20 10.10
C PHE A 94 -9.58 12.01 9.17
N GLN A 95 -8.45 11.42 8.75
CA GLN A 95 -7.54 12.01 7.78
C GLN A 95 -7.86 11.60 6.33
N GLY A 96 -8.89 10.76 6.14
CA GLY A 96 -9.28 10.24 4.83
C GLY A 96 -8.42 9.08 4.32
N ARG A 97 -7.63 8.43 5.21
CA ARG A 97 -6.81 7.26 4.88
C ARG A 97 -7.63 5.98 5.06
N SER A 98 -7.44 5.03 4.16
CA SER A 98 -8.17 3.76 4.22
C SER A 98 -7.58 2.82 5.26
N ASN A 99 -8.43 2.30 6.11
CA ASN A 99 -8.12 1.25 7.09
C ASN A 99 -8.91 0.01 6.79
N VAL A 100 -8.44 -1.12 7.30
CA VAL A 100 -9.09 -2.42 7.17
C VAL A 100 -9.40 -2.99 8.53
N SER A 101 -10.61 -3.53 8.68
CA SER A 101 -10.98 -4.39 9.81
C SER A 101 -11.59 -5.70 9.31
N ILE A 102 -11.41 -6.77 10.08
CA ILE A 102 -12.01 -8.07 9.82
C ILE A 102 -13.01 -8.36 10.94
N ARG A 103 -14.27 -8.66 10.59
CA ARG A 103 -15.35 -8.95 11.54
C ARG A 103 -15.52 -7.89 12.65
N GLY A 104 -15.31 -6.61 12.30
CA GLY A 104 -15.45 -5.49 13.23
C GLY A 104 -14.30 -5.28 14.22
N SER A 105 -13.18 -5.97 14.04
CA SER A 105 -11.98 -5.77 14.87
C SER A 105 -11.33 -4.40 14.62
N GLU A 106 -10.44 -4.00 15.51
CA GLU A 106 -9.57 -2.85 15.27
C GLU A 106 -8.53 -3.16 14.17
N SER A 107 -8.21 -2.16 13.35
CA SER A 107 -7.27 -2.31 12.22
C SER A 107 -5.87 -2.77 12.62
N ARG A 108 -5.43 -2.45 13.85
CA ARG A 108 -4.14 -2.90 14.39
C ARG A 108 -4.03 -4.41 14.61
N HIS A 109 -5.15 -5.12 14.62
CA HIS A 109 -5.21 -6.57 14.80
C HIS A 109 -5.31 -7.33 13.47
N VAL A 110 -5.24 -6.61 12.35
CA VAL A 110 -5.21 -7.18 11.00
C VAL A 110 -3.80 -7.03 10.43
N LEU A 111 -3.13 -8.14 10.28
CA LEU A 111 -1.79 -8.18 9.69
C LEU A 111 -1.88 -8.13 8.16
N ILE A 112 -1.16 -7.20 7.53
CA ILE A 112 -1.00 -7.14 6.08
C ILE A 112 0.42 -7.60 5.71
N MET A 113 0.50 -8.48 4.73
CA MET A 113 1.76 -9.03 4.20
C MET A 113 1.78 -8.97 2.67
N VAL A 114 2.99 -9.02 2.12
CA VAL A 114 3.25 -9.26 0.69
C VAL A 114 4.21 -10.44 0.57
N ASP A 115 3.81 -11.50 -0.12
CA ASP A 115 4.55 -12.77 -0.24
C ASP A 115 5.00 -13.33 1.11
N GLY A 116 4.12 -13.23 2.13
CA GLY A 116 4.40 -13.66 3.49
C GLY A 116 5.35 -12.75 4.28
N LYS A 117 5.83 -11.64 3.70
CA LYS A 117 6.69 -10.65 4.37
C LYS A 117 5.85 -9.56 5.03
N ARG A 118 6.07 -9.29 6.31
CA ARG A 118 5.43 -8.19 7.04
C ARG A 118 5.89 -6.85 6.48
N LEU A 119 5.00 -5.89 6.43
CA LEU A 119 5.32 -4.53 6.03
C LEU A 119 5.58 -3.67 7.26
N GLY A 120 6.62 -2.85 7.20
CA GLY A 120 6.87 -1.79 8.18
C GLY A 120 6.01 -0.57 7.89
N GLY A 121 4.71 -0.66 8.20
CA GLY A 121 3.77 0.44 8.00
C GLY A 121 3.82 1.50 9.10
N GLU A 122 2.89 2.44 9.06
CA GLU A 122 2.78 3.50 10.07
C GLU A 122 2.41 2.94 11.44
N LEU A 123 3.13 3.32 12.49
CA LEU A 123 2.76 3.05 13.87
C LEU A 123 1.68 4.06 14.32
N SER A 124 0.43 3.71 14.16
CA SER A 124 -0.69 4.51 14.64
C SER A 124 -1.72 3.60 15.29
N TYR A 125 -2.18 3.99 16.47
CA TYR A 125 -3.19 3.24 17.23
C TYR A 125 -4.47 2.98 16.42
N ASN A 126 -4.94 4.01 15.72
CA ASN A 126 -6.21 3.96 14.99
C ASN A 126 -6.07 3.72 13.48
N SER A 127 -4.86 3.59 12.97
CA SER A 127 -4.58 3.59 11.53
C SER A 127 -3.36 2.75 11.18
N ALA A 128 -3.18 1.62 11.87
CA ALA A 128 -1.96 0.81 11.77
C ALA A 128 -1.66 0.30 10.36
N ASN A 129 -2.68 0.03 9.55
CA ASN A 129 -2.54 -0.46 8.18
C ASN A 129 -2.98 0.55 7.10
N ALA A 130 -3.31 1.78 7.51
CA ALA A 130 -3.89 2.77 6.61
C ALA A 130 -3.01 3.15 5.42
N TRP A 131 -1.70 3.12 5.61
CA TRP A 131 -0.79 3.47 4.52
C TRP A 131 -0.69 2.35 3.49
N ASP A 132 -0.68 1.10 3.93
CA ASP A 132 -0.46 -0.07 3.08
C ASP A 132 -1.66 -0.35 2.16
N VAL A 133 -2.88 -0.23 2.69
CA VAL A 133 -4.12 -0.54 1.97
C VAL A 133 -4.27 0.26 0.67
N ASP A 134 -3.88 1.53 0.68
CA ASP A 134 -3.99 2.41 -0.49
C ASP A 134 -2.79 2.31 -1.44
N ARG A 135 -1.65 1.72 -1.03
CA ARG A 135 -0.39 1.74 -1.80
C ARG A 135 0.06 0.41 -2.36
N ILE A 136 -0.49 -0.69 -1.86
CA ILE A 136 -0.25 -1.99 -2.49
C ILE A 136 -1.03 -2.03 -3.80
N ARG A 137 -0.29 -2.13 -4.90
CA ARG A 137 -0.81 -2.13 -6.27
C ARG A 137 -1.14 -3.54 -6.73
N MET A 138 -2.20 -3.66 -7.56
CA MET A 138 -2.71 -4.97 -8.00
C MET A 138 -2.13 -5.42 -9.36
N GLU A 139 -1.30 -4.61 -10.02
CA GLU A 139 -0.78 -4.90 -11.38
C GLU A 139 0.06 -6.19 -11.46
N ASP A 140 0.86 -6.46 -10.42
CA ASP A 140 1.70 -7.67 -10.33
C ASP A 140 1.18 -8.69 -9.32
N VAL A 141 -0.08 -8.53 -8.87
CA VAL A 141 -0.70 -9.43 -7.90
C VAL A 141 -1.37 -10.59 -8.62
N GLU A 142 -1.11 -11.80 -8.14
CA GLU A 142 -1.77 -13.04 -8.57
C GLU A 142 -3.07 -13.26 -7.82
N ARG A 143 -3.03 -13.13 -6.49
CA ARG A 143 -4.19 -13.29 -5.61
C ARG A 143 -3.99 -12.59 -4.28
N VAL A 144 -5.09 -12.37 -3.57
CA VAL A 144 -5.07 -11.93 -2.16
C VAL A 144 -5.70 -13.02 -1.32
N GLU A 145 -4.94 -13.52 -0.34
CA GLU A 145 -5.39 -14.52 0.62
C GLU A 145 -5.80 -13.84 1.92
N ILE A 146 -6.99 -14.16 2.43
CA ILE A 146 -7.58 -13.53 3.62
C ILE A 146 -7.96 -14.59 4.63
N ILE A 147 -7.23 -14.64 5.76
CA ILE A 147 -7.61 -15.46 6.91
C ILE A 147 -8.52 -14.63 7.81
N ARG A 148 -9.71 -15.15 8.10
CA ARG A 148 -10.70 -14.50 8.96
C ARG A 148 -10.81 -15.20 10.31
N GLY A 149 -9.99 -14.79 11.24
CA GLY A 149 -9.92 -15.33 12.59
C GLY A 149 -8.54 -15.25 13.19
N PRO A 150 -8.36 -15.73 14.41
CA PRO A 150 -7.08 -15.62 15.09
C PRO A 150 -6.01 -16.48 14.39
N ALA A 151 -4.98 -15.79 13.92
CA ALA A 151 -3.77 -16.41 13.35
C ALA A 151 -2.53 -16.08 14.19
N GLY A 152 -2.74 -15.67 15.44
CA GLY A 152 -1.68 -15.24 16.34
C GLY A 152 -0.65 -16.31 16.67
N ALA A 153 -1.01 -17.59 16.63
CA ALA A 153 -0.07 -18.70 16.87
C ALA A 153 1.06 -18.73 15.82
N LEU A 154 0.73 -18.44 14.55
CA LEU A 154 1.69 -18.42 13.43
C LEU A 154 2.30 -17.04 13.19
N TYR A 155 1.53 -15.98 13.45
CA TYR A 155 1.87 -14.62 13.02
C TYR A 155 1.99 -13.62 14.18
N GLY A 156 1.81 -14.06 15.44
CA GLY A 156 1.94 -13.19 16.62
C GLY A 156 0.74 -12.28 16.85
N SER A 157 0.90 -11.31 17.76
CA SER A 157 -0.17 -10.44 18.27
C SER A 157 -0.84 -9.55 17.21
N ASP A 158 -0.13 -9.25 16.12
CA ASP A 158 -0.65 -8.37 15.07
C ASP A 158 -1.74 -9.05 14.24
N ALA A 159 -1.86 -10.39 14.31
CA ALA A 159 -2.79 -11.21 13.55
C ALA A 159 -3.93 -11.78 14.42
N MET A 160 -4.39 -11.04 15.43
CA MET A 160 -5.48 -11.49 16.33
C MET A 160 -6.83 -11.56 15.63
N ALA A 161 -7.10 -10.67 14.68
CA ALA A 161 -8.36 -10.64 13.93
C ALA A 161 -8.26 -11.37 12.59
N GLY A 162 -7.07 -11.44 12.02
CA GLY A 162 -6.82 -12.10 10.75
C GLY A 162 -5.56 -11.61 10.05
N VAL A 163 -5.34 -12.20 8.87
CA VAL A 163 -4.20 -11.93 8.00
C VAL A 163 -4.69 -11.65 6.60
N ILE A 164 -4.13 -10.65 5.95
CA ILE A 164 -4.29 -10.36 4.54
C ILE A 164 -2.91 -10.50 3.90
N ASN A 165 -2.74 -11.48 3.04
CA ASN A 165 -1.49 -11.73 2.35
C ASN A 165 -1.67 -11.54 0.85
N VAL A 166 -0.93 -10.61 0.30
CA VAL A 166 -0.91 -10.32 -1.14
C VAL A 166 0.16 -11.19 -1.77
N ILE A 167 -0.23 -12.09 -2.66
CA ILE A 167 0.68 -12.98 -3.39
C ILE A 167 0.96 -12.37 -4.76
N THR A 168 2.22 -12.14 -5.07
CA THR A 168 2.64 -11.57 -6.35
C THR A 168 2.81 -12.64 -7.43
N LYS A 169 2.63 -12.24 -8.68
CA LYS A 169 2.81 -13.14 -9.85
C LYS A 169 4.21 -13.71 -9.91
N THR A 170 4.30 -15.01 -10.17
CA THR A 170 5.56 -15.66 -10.50
C THR A 170 5.77 -15.57 -12.02
N PRO A 171 6.91 -15.07 -12.51
CA PRO A 171 7.19 -15.04 -13.93
C PRO A 171 7.27 -16.44 -14.52
N GLU A 172 6.47 -16.73 -15.54
CA GLU A 172 6.50 -18.01 -16.30
C GLU A 172 6.97 -17.79 -17.74
N LYS A 173 6.75 -16.59 -18.27
CA LYS A 173 7.08 -16.20 -19.63
C LYS A 173 7.43 -14.73 -19.73
N ASN A 174 8.10 -14.37 -20.80
CA ASN A 174 8.37 -12.97 -21.11
C ASN A 174 7.05 -12.24 -21.44
N ALA A 175 6.71 -11.23 -20.67
CA ALA A 175 5.52 -10.42 -20.83
C ALA A 175 5.75 -9.00 -20.32
N GLY A 176 4.94 -8.06 -20.82
CA GLY A 176 4.99 -6.70 -20.32
C GLY A 176 3.71 -5.95 -20.65
N SER A 177 3.45 -4.91 -19.88
CA SER A 177 2.33 -4.01 -20.12
C SER A 177 2.72 -2.56 -19.80
N ILE A 178 2.08 -1.63 -20.51
CA ILE A 178 2.13 -0.21 -20.23
C ILE A 178 0.69 0.24 -20.04
N ASN A 179 0.41 0.79 -18.88
CA ASN A 179 -0.91 1.30 -18.53
C ASN A 179 -0.82 2.82 -18.34
N TYR A 180 -1.77 3.54 -18.91
CA TYR A 180 -1.94 4.96 -18.69
C TYR A 180 -3.41 5.26 -18.46
N GLU A 181 -3.71 5.94 -17.37
CA GLU A 181 -5.05 6.34 -16.98
C GLU A 181 -5.04 7.85 -16.73
N TYR A 182 -5.99 8.56 -17.31
CA TYR A 182 -6.26 9.95 -17.01
C TYR A 182 -7.73 10.10 -16.58
N GLY A 183 -7.94 10.70 -15.43
CA GLY A 183 -9.26 10.89 -14.85
C GLY A 183 -9.50 12.35 -14.48
N TRP A 184 -10.76 12.77 -14.52
CA TRP A 184 -11.18 14.10 -14.05
C TRP A 184 -12.62 14.04 -13.54
N TYR A 185 -12.95 14.96 -12.64
CA TYR A 185 -14.32 15.17 -12.22
C TYR A 185 -15.03 16.14 -13.17
N GLU A 186 -16.36 16.09 -13.24
CA GLU A 186 -17.21 16.80 -14.20
C GLU A 186 -16.91 18.31 -14.33
N ASN A 187 -16.55 18.97 -13.25
CA ASN A 187 -16.20 20.39 -13.23
C ASN A 187 -14.70 20.68 -13.43
N GLY A 188 -13.93 19.71 -13.91
CA GLY A 188 -12.49 19.85 -14.17
C GLY A 188 -11.60 19.92 -12.93
N LYS A 189 -12.17 19.80 -11.74
CA LYS A 189 -11.42 19.70 -10.48
C LYS A 189 -11.08 18.24 -10.19
N GLY A 190 -9.98 17.99 -9.49
CA GLY A 190 -9.58 16.64 -9.12
C GLY A 190 -9.07 15.77 -10.27
N ALA A 191 -8.59 16.36 -11.35
CA ALA A 191 -7.96 15.60 -12.44
C ALA A 191 -6.66 14.95 -11.98
N GLY A 192 -6.32 13.81 -12.56
CA GLY A 192 -5.09 13.10 -12.26
C GLY A 192 -4.69 12.15 -13.37
N TYR A 193 -3.45 11.71 -13.34
CA TYR A 193 -2.98 10.64 -14.21
C TYR A 193 -2.25 9.58 -13.40
N LYS A 194 -2.32 8.35 -13.89
CA LYS A 194 -1.55 7.21 -13.43
C LYS A 194 -0.88 6.58 -14.62
N SER A 195 0.38 6.26 -14.48
CA SER A 195 1.13 5.50 -15.47
C SER A 195 1.87 4.38 -14.80
N ASN A 196 1.93 3.25 -15.45
CA ASN A 196 2.62 2.07 -14.95
C ASN A 196 3.25 1.30 -16.11
N VAL A 197 4.46 0.82 -15.89
CA VAL A 197 5.17 -0.12 -16.76
C VAL A 197 5.44 -1.37 -15.94
N TYR A 198 5.01 -2.50 -16.45
CA TYR A 198 5.25 -3.80 -15.87
C TYR A 198 5.98 -4.68 -16.91
N LEU A 199 7.07 -5.31 -16.49
CA LEU A 199 7.86 -6.24 -17.29
C LEU A 199 8.15 -7.47 -16.44
N GLN A 200 8.04 -8.64 -17.03
CA GLN A 200 8.48 -9.90 -16.42
C GLN A 200 9.11 -10.81 -17.45
N GLY A 201 9.93 -11.72 -17.00
CA GLY A 201 10.50 -12.70 -17.89
C GLY A 201 11.25 -13.82 -17.18
N VAL A 202 11.50 -14.87 -17.96
CA VAL A 202 12.32 -16.01 -17.56
C VAL A 202 13.30 -16.27 -18.71
N GLU A 203 14.58 -16.30 -18.38
CA GLU A 203 15.64 -16.66 -19.27
C GLU A 203 16.50 -17.77 -18.63
N LYS A 204 16.38 -19.01 -19.13
CA LYS A 204 16.98 -20.20 -18.51
C LYS A 204 16.55 -20.33 -17.04
N ASN A 205 17.51 -20.20 -16.14
CA ASN A 205 17.32 -20.34 -14.70
C ASN A 205 17.05 -19.01 -13.99
N VAL A 206 17.06 -17.89 -14.73
CA VAL A 206 16.86 -16.56 -14.17
C VAL A 206 15.44 -16.08 -14.46
N SER A 207 14.71 -15.65 -13.42
CA SER A 207 13.44 -14.96 -13.52
C SER A 207 13.59 -13.51 -13.10
N TYR A 208 12.80 -12.61 -13.70
CA TYR A 208 12.82 -11.20 -13.32
C TYR A 208 11.44 -10.56 -13.43
N LYS A 209 11.19 -9.57 -12.56
CA LYS A 209 10.03 -8.66 -12.62
C LYS A 209 10.50 -7.24 -12.39
N LEU A 210 9.92 -6.30 -13.13
CA LEU A 210 10.04 -4.87 -12.92
C LEU A 210 8.65 -4.24 -12.96
N ASN A 211 8.32 -3.44 -11.95
CA ASN A 211 7.14 -2.61 -11.93
C ASN A 211 7.55 -1.19 -11.58
N ALA A 212 7.19 -0.20 -12.40
CA ALA A 212 7.50 1.20 -12.16
C ALA A 212 6.32 2.08 -12.56
N GLY A 213 5.98 3.03 -11.70
CA GLY A 213 4.82 3.88 -11.91
C GLY A 213 5.05 5.34 -11.55
N LEU A 214 4.17 6.19 -12.07
CA LEU A 214 4.07 7.58 -11.69
C LEU A 214 2.59 7.96 -11.64
N ASN A 215 2.14 8.36 -10.46
CA ASN A 215 0.79 8.83 -10.21
C ASN A 215 0.85 10.30 -9.80
N ASN A 216 -0.11 11.09 -10.28
CA ASN A 216 -0.26 12.48 -9.88
C ASN A 216 -1.73 12.85 -9.86
N ASN A 217 -2.25 13.10 -8.68
CA ASN A 217 -3.63 13.48 -8.46
C ASN A 217 -3.75 14.98 -8.16
N ARG A 218 -4.88 15.58 -8.50
CA ARG A 218 -5.25 16.95 -8.11
C ARG A 218 -6.33 16.94 -7.04
N PRO A 219 -6.51 18.04 -6.29
CA PRO A 219 -7.50 18.08 -5.24
C PRO A 219 -8.92 18.00 -5.83
N TYR A 220 -9.76 17.25 -5.13
CA TYR A 220 -11.20 17.34 -5.25
C TYR A 220 -11.71 18.30 -4.17
N MET A 221 -12.43 19.34 -4.59
CA MET A 221 -12.93 20.35 -3.66
C MET A 221 -14.30 19.95 -3.13
N ASP A 222 -14.59 20.36 -1.89
CA ASP A 222 -15.89 20.14 -1.29
C ASP A 222 -17.00 20.78 -2.16
N PRO A 223 -17.99 19.98 -2.63
CA PRO A 223 -19.09 20.49 -3.44
C PRO A 223 -20.00 21.46 -2.66
N ALA A 224 -20.02 21.43 -1.33
CA ALA A 224 -20.74 22.36 -0.49
C ALA A 224 -20.09 23.77 -0.44
N GLY A 225 -18.94 23.96 -1.08
CA GLY A 225 -18.30 25.26 -1.22
C GLY A 225 -17.54 25.75 -0.01
N SER A 226 -17.20 24.88 0.96
CA SER A 226 -16.37 25.22 2.11
C SER A 226 -14.96 25.67 1.72
N GLY A 227 -14.52 25.33 0.49
CA GLY A 227 -13.16 25.54 0.02
C GLY A 227 -12.18 24.50 0.53
N ASP A 228 -12.68 23.42 1.17
CA ASP A 228 -11.86 22.30 1.67
C ASP A 228 -11.51 21.33 0.55
N GLU A 229 -10.29 20.83 0.63
CA GLU A 229 -9.82 19.74 -0.22
C GLU A 229 -10.25 18.40 0.42
N MET A 230 -11.02 17.60 -0.32
CA MET A 230 -11.60 16.37 0.20
C MET A 230 -10.63 15.19 0.21
N ASN A 231 -9.54 15.27 -0.57
CA ASN A 231 -8.54 14.22 -0.69
C ASN A 231 -7.12 14.75 -0.57
N PHE A 232 -6.19 13.89 -0.20
CA PHE A 232 -4.78 14.13 -0.44
C PHE A 232 -4.50 14.08 -1.94
N TYR A 233 -3.67 14.99 -2.42
CA TYR A 233 -3.26 15.08 -3.81
C TYR A 233 -1.78 15.38 -3.94
N GLY A 234 -1.19 14.94 -5.04
CA GLY A 234 0.23 15.08 -5.30
C GLY A 234 0.78 13.90 -6.09
N LYS A 235 2.06 13.61 -5.89
CA LYS A 235 2.80 12.60 -6.65
C LYS A 235 3.04 11.35 -5.82
N GLU A 236 2.98 10.21 -6.48
CA GLU A 236 3.37 8.91 -5.96
C GLU A 236 4.22 8.18 -7.00
N GLN A 237 5.32 7.60 -6.57
CA GLN A 237 6.33 6.97 -7.42
C GLN A 237 6.66 5.57 -6.89
N PRO A 238 5.87 4.55 -7.24
CA PRO A 238 6.19 3.16 -6.94
C PRO A 238 7.23 2.61 -7.91
N ILE A 239 8.16 1.81 -7.39
CA ILE A 239 9.07 0.97 -8.17
C ILE A 239 9.29 -0.32 -7.41
N SER A 240 9.28 -1.46 -8.12
CA SER A 240 9.71 -2.75 -7.58
C SER A 240 10.52 -3.53 -8.60
N LEU A 241 11.49 -4.29 -8.11
CA LEU A 241 12.35 -5.18 -8.87
C LEU A 241 12.46 -6.50 -8.13
N SER A 242 12.27 -7.61 -8.81
CA SER A 242 12.50 -8.95 -8.30
C SER A 242 13.37 -9.72 -9.28
N VAL A 243 14.38 -10.41 -8.77
CA VAL A 243 15.24 -11.32 -9.55
C VAL A 243 15.33 -12.64 -8.81
N GLY A 244 15.07 -13.72 -9.53
CA GLY A 244 15.15 -15.09 -9.02
C GLY A 244 16.11 -15.95 -9.83
N TYR A 245 16.73 -16.92 -9.18
CA TYR A 245 17.55 -17.95 -9.80
C TYR A 245 17.10 -19.32 -9.32
N LYS A 246 16.80 -20.21 -10.25
CA LYS A 246 16.45 -21.62 -9.98
C LYS A 246 17.68 -22.49 -10.21
N PHE A 247 18.12 -23.19 -9.17
CA PHE A 247 19.23 -24.13 -9.24
C PHE A 247 18.81 -25.45 -9.87
N ASP A 248 19.78 -26.22 -10.33
CA ASP A 248 19.53 -27.53 -10.97
C ASP A 248 18.88 -28.54 -10.02
N ASN A 249 19.09 -28.39 -8.72
CA ASN A 249 18.45 -29.21 -7.66
C ASN A 249 17.00 -28.76 -7.33
N GLY A 250 16.44 -27.84 -8.09
CA GLY A 250 15.08 -27.31 -7.86
C GLY A 250 14.99 -26.13 -6.89
N ASN A 251 15.98 -25.90 -6.04
CA ASN A 251 16.00 -24.79 -5.10
C ASN A 251 15.98 -23.43 -5.80
N GLN A 252 15.48 -22.43 -5.13
CA GLN A 252 15.35 -21.07 -5.67
C GLN A 252 15.96 -20.05 -4.72
N LEU A 253 16.71 -19.10 -5.26
CA LEU A 253 17.18 -17.90 -4.59
C LEU A 253 16.53 -16.69 -5.23
N SER A 254 15.90 -15.83 -4.46
CA SER A 254 15.33 -14.57 -4.97
C SER A 254 15.75 -13.38 -4.14
N ALA A 255 15.92 -12.25 -4.82
CA ALA A 255 16.16 -10.95 -4.22
C ALA A 255 15.10 -9.98 -4.72
N ASP A 256 14.44 -9.28 -3.77
CA ASP A 256 13.41 -8.30 -4.07
C ASP A 256 13.79 -6.94 -3.52
N PHE A 257 13.44 -5.92 -4.27
CA PHE A 257 13.51 -4.53 -3.89
C PHE A 257 12.19 -3.85 -4.22
N SER A 258 11.65 -3.07 -3.30
CA SER A 258 10.55 -2.16 -3.61
C SER A 258 10.73 -0.81 -2.95
N ARG A 259 10.23 0.24 -3.60
CA ARG A 259 10.20 1.58 -3.04
C ARG A 259 8.97 2.33 -3.52
N ILE A 260 8.29 2.97 -2.58
CA ILE A 260 7.22 3.93 -2.85
C ILE A 260 7.61 5.25 -2.23
N LYS A 261 7.65 6.31 -3.05
CA LYS A 261 7.78 7.68 -2.59
C LYS A 261 6.48 8.42 -2.86
N GLU A 262 6.02 9.18 -1.87
CA GLU A 262 4.78 9.93 -1.91
C GLU A 262 5.01 11.36 -1.43
N ASP A 263 4.75 12.31 -2.31
CA ASP A 263 4.74 13.74 -2.02
C ASP A 263 3.31 14.24 -2.22
N ASN A 264 2.55 14.40 -1.14
CA ASN A 264 1.17 14.86 -1.25
C ASN A 264 0.79 15.90 -0.21
N GLN A 265 -0.32 16.58 -0.47
CA GLN A 265 -0.84 17.62 0.43
C GLN A 265 -2.36 17.60 0.49
N LYS A 266 -2.91 18.22 1.54
CA LYS A 266 -4.34 18.46 1.71
C LYS A 266 -4.55 19.78 2.44
N GLY A 267 -5.43 20.63 1.92
CA GLY A 267 -5.85 21.86 2.54
C GLY A 267 -7.24 21.74 3.17
N SER A 268 -7.44 22.44 4.27
CA SER A 268 -8.75 22.63 4.90
C SER A 268 -8.91 24.05 5.42
N SER A 269 -10.13 24.52 5.50
CA SER A 269 -10.46 25.83 6.08
C SER A 269 -11.50 25.67 7.17
N SER A 270 -11.45 26.55 8.16
CA SER A 270 -12.46 26.65 9.21
C SER A 270 -12.69 28.08 9.60
N VAL A 271 -13.95 28.41 9.89
CA VAL A 271 -14.37 29.71 10.40
C VAL A 271 -14.77 29.56 11.86
N THR A 272 -14.19 30.36 12.72
CA THR A 272 -14.57 30.43 14.14
C THR A 272 -15.15 31.80 14.42
N VAL A 273 -16.39 31.86 14.89
CA VAL A 273 -17.04 33.07 15.32
C VAL A 273 -16.65 33.33 16.78
N MET A 274 -15.95 34.42 17.05
CA MET A 274 -15.51 34.80 18.38
C MET A 274 -16.53 35.76 19.07
N ARG A 275 -17.14 36.67 18.29
CA ARG A 275 -18.26 37.50 18.69
C ARG A 275 -19.27 37.56 17.55
N PRO A 276 -20.52 37.11 17.73
CA PRO A 276 -21.51 37.12 16.67
C PRO A 276 -21.69 38.52 16.07
N GLY A 277 -21.59 38.61 14.73
CA GLY A 277 -21.72 39.84 13.97
C GLY A 277 -20.52 40.79 14.00
N GLU A 278 -19.52 40.59 14.86
CA GLU A 278 -18.43 41.55 15.03
C GLU A 278 -17.05 40.98 14.72
N VAL A 279 -16.69 39.85 15.32
CA VAL A 279 -15.33 39.26 15.21
C VAL A 279 -15.39 37.79 14.83
N TRP A 280 -14.73 37.43 13.77
CA TRP A 280 -14.57 36.04 13.36
C TRP A 280 -13.17 35.78 12.81
N GLN A 281 -12.78 34.55 12.86
CA GLN A 281 -11.47 34.06 12.45
C GLN A 281 -11.64 33.04 11.32
N ASN A 282 -10.93 33.27 10.23
CA ASN A 282 -10.72 32.26 9.19
C ASN A 282 -9.36 31.61 9.39
N LYS A 283 -9.35 30.29 9.54
CA LYS A 283 -8.13 29.50 9.65
C LYS A 283 -8.03 28.59 8.43
N LYS A 284 -6.90 28.68 7.73
CA LYS A 284 -6.52 27.76 6.67
C LYS A 284 -5.38 26.88 7.17
N SER A 285 -5.57 25.58 7.11
CA SER A 285 -4.55 24.57 7.45
C SER A 285 -4.16 23.81 6.20
N THR A 286 -2.86 23.65 5.95
CA THR A 286 -2.35 22.82 4.87
C THR A 286 -1.44 21.76 5.46
N ILE A 287 -1.69 20.51 5.10
CA ILE A 287 -0.89 19.36 5.50
C ILE A 287 -0.07 18.92 4.30
N TYR A 288 1.22 18.72 4.50
CA TYR A 288 2.16 18.16 3.52
C TYR A 288 2.69 16.84 4.07
N ASN A 289 2.64 15.79 3.26
CA ASN A 289 3.23 14.49 3.55
C ASN A 289 4.34 14.22 2.54
N ASP A 290 5.53 13.93 3.05
CA ASP A 290 6.63 13.30 2.31
C ASP A 290 6.88 11.95 2.97
N ASN A 291 6.36 10.90 2.33
CA ASN A 291 6.44 9.54 2.85
C ASN A 291 7.25 8.69 1.88
N LYS A 292 8.01 7.78 2.45
CA LYS A 292 8.78 6.82 1.68
C LYS A 292 8.77 5.48 2.40
N ARG A 293 8.50 4.39 1.67
CA ARG A 293 8.82 3.04 2.14
C ARG A 293 9.79 2.38 1.18
N THR A 294 10.76 1.69 1.72
CA THR A 294 11.72 0.90 0.96
C THR A 294 11.82 -0.48 1.60
N ASP A 295 11.62 -1.51 0.79
CA ASP A 295 11.64 -2.90 1.22
C ASP A 295 12.75 -3.63 0.47
N TYR A 296 13.46 -4.50 1.18
CA TYR A 296 14.50 -5.38 0.64
C TYR A 296 14.25 -6.78 1.16
N SER A 297 14.43 -7.79 0.33
CA SER A 297 14.40 -9.18 0.79
C SER A 297 15.34 -10.08 0.02
N LEU A 298 15.83 -11.10 0.71
CA LEU A 298 16.54 -12.24 0.15
C LEU A 298 15.86 -13.50 0.66
N THR A 299 15.43 -14.35 -0.26
CA THR A 299 14.71 -15.59 0.05
C THR A 299 15.41 -16.76 -0.64
N TYR A 300 15.69 -17.80 0.12
CA TYR A 300 16.15 -19.09 -0.38
C TYR A 300 15.14 -20.16 0.03
N LYS A 301 14.62 -20.90 -0.93
CA LYS A 301 13.59 -21.91 -0.72
C LYS A 301 13.84 -23.15 -1.57
N GLY A 302 13.30 -24.26 -1.13
CA GLY A 302 13.25 -25.49 -1.87
C GLY A 302 12.03 -26.29 -1.51
N ASP A 303 11.60 -27.15 -2.40
CA ASP A 303 10.52 -28.09 -2.22
C ASP A 303 10.82 -29.39 -2.96
N ASP A 304 10.42 -30.48 -2.36
CA ASP A 304 10.35 -31.79 -2.98
C ASP A 304 9.05 -32.51 -2.54
N GLU A 305 8.85 -33.75 -2.95
CA GLU A 305 7.62 -34.51 -2.65
C GLU A 305 7.36 -34.70 -1.12
N LYS A 306 8.37 -34.57 -0.29
CA LYS A 306 8.31 -34.88 1.16
C LYS A 306 8.55 -33.67 2.04
N GLN A 307 9.18 -32.62 1.51
CA GLN A 307 9.68 -31.53 2.32
C GLN A 307 9.62 -30.22 1.54
N SER A 308 9.14 -29.15 2.19
CA SER A 308 9.27 -27.80 1.67
C SER A 308 9.86 -26.89 2.75
N TRP A 309 10.80 -26.04 2.37
CA TRP A 309 11.48 -25.17 3.31
C TRP A 309 11.76 -23.80 2.73
N ILE A 310 11.87 -22.81 3.61
CA ILE A 310 12.20 -21.43 3.27
C ILE A 310 13.10 -20.83 4.35
N ILE A 311 14.12 -20.10 3.92
CA ILE A 311 14.92 -19.22 4.76
C ILE A 311 14.86 -17.84 4.13
N ARG A 312 14.57 -16.81 4.93
CA ARG A 312 14.34 -15.48 4.40
C ARG A 312 14.87 -14.41 5.36
N ALA A 313 15.54 -13.41 4.80
CA ALA A 313 15.89 -12.18 5.50
C ALA A 313 15.30 -10.98 4.77
N TYR A 314 14.64 -10.08 5.49
CA TYR A 314 14.06 -8.90 4.87
C TYR A 314 14.04 -7.70 5.80
N GLN A 315 14.00 -6.53 5.19
CA GLN A 315 13.90 -5.27 5.90
C GLN A 315 12.89 -4.36 5.20
N SER A 316 12.03 -3.71 5.99
CA SER A 316 11.12 -2.67 5.55
C SER A 316 11.41 -1.37 6.31
N VAL A 317 11.71 -0.31 5.58
CA VAL A 317 12.01 1.01 6.13
C VAL A 317 10.93 1.99 5.70
N TYR A 318 10.14 2.43 6.66
CA TYR A 318 9.13 3.48 6.47
C TYR A 318 9.64 4.80 7.04
N ASP A 319 9.65 5.84 6.22
CA ASP A 319 10.12 7.19 6.57
C ASP A 319 9.01 8.18 6.22
N LYS A 320 8.54 8.92 7.22
CA LYS A 320 7.45 9.87 7.12
C LYS A 320 7.87 11.23 7.62
N ARG A 321 7.60 12.25 6.81
CA ARG A 321 7.63 13.63 7.22
C ARG A 321 6.26 14.27 7.00
N TYR A 322 5.63 14.65 8.10
CA TYR A 322 4.36 15.34 8.12
C TYR A 322 4.62 16.81 8.50
N THR A 323 4.15 17.74 7.69
CA THR A 323 4.26 19.16 7.96
C THR A 323 2.86 19.77 7.95
N SER A 324 2.46 20.44 9.03
CA SER A 324 1.20 21.19 9.10
C SER A 324 1.49 22.68 9.19
N GLN A 325 0.95 23.44 8.25
CA GLN A 325 1.05 24.88 8.17
C GLN A 325 -0.31 25.52 8.43
N ASP A 326 -0.41 26.37 9.48
CA ASP A 326 -1.64 27.11 9.80
C ASP A 326 -1.48 28.60 9.43
N VAL A 327 -2.44 29.13 8.70
CA VAL A 327 -2.60 30.56 8.41
C VAL A 327 -3.94 31.02 8.97
N THR A 328 -3.92 32.05 9.76
CA THR A 328 -5.12 32.60 10.42
C THR A 328 -5.32 34.05 10.01
N GLN A 329 -6.54 34.41 9.64
CA GLN A 329 -6.93 35.79 9.36
C GLN A 329 -8.11 36.18 10.25
N MET A 330 -7.95 37.30 10.94
CA MET A 330 -9.01 37.90 11.77
C MET A 330 -9.85 38.83 10.93
N PHE A 331 -11.14 38.90 11.25
CA PHE A 331 -12.09 39.87 10.68
C PHE A 331 -12.81 40.60 11.82
N THR A 332 -12.94 41.89 11.68
CA THR A 332 -13.66 42.74 12.65
C THR A 332 -14.59 43.68 11.89
N GLY A 333 -15.87 43.68 12.24
CA GLY A 333 -16.89 44.50 11.54
C GLY A 333 -16.94 44.22 10.06
N GLY A 334 -16.73 42.95 9.59
CA GLY A 334 -16.71 42.57 8.19
C GLY A 334 -15.42 42.95 7.41
N LYS A 335 -14.47 43.64 8.05
CA LYS A 335 -13.22 44.05 7.44
C LYS A 335 -12.09 43.04 7.72
N PRO A 336 -11.27 42.68 6.72
CA PRO A 336 -10.12 41.82 6.94
C PRO A 336 -9.08 42.52 7.81
N GLY A 337 -8.65 41.85 8.85
CA GLY A 337 -7.59 42.28 9.76
C GLY A 337 -6.29 41.55 9.52
N THR A 338 -5.49 41.41 10.57
CA THR A 338 -4.15 40.82 10.50
C THR A 338 -4.15 39.37 10.07
N ILE A 339 -3.22 39.01 9.17
CA ILE A 339 -2.90 37.62 8.81
C ILE A 339 -1.75 37.16 9.70
N THR A 340 -1.96 36.06 10.39
CA THR A 340 -0.93 35.40 11.21
C THR A 340 -0.57 34.06 10.60
N VAL A 341 0.70 33.88 10.26
CA VAL A 341 1.27 32.62 9.82
C VAL A 341 1.97 31.99 11.01
N LYS A 342 1.51 30.82 11.46
CA LYS A 342 2.17 30.08 12.54
C LYS A 342 3.37 29.33 12.00
N ASP A 343 4.38 29.13 12.83
CA ASP A 343 5.48 28.23 12.49
C ASP A 343 4.96 26.84 12.12
N PRO A 344 5.49 26.21 11.09
CA PRO A 344 5.06 24.87 10.68
C PRO A 344 5.33 23.86 11.80
N LYS A 345 4.36 22.98 12.03
CA LYS A 345 4.55 21.81 12.89
C LYS A 345 5.07 20.69 12.01
N ILE A 346 6.21 20.12 12.41
CA ILE A 346 6.86 19.03 11.67
C ILE A 346 6.89 17.81 12.58
N ASP A 347 6.32 16.72 12.10
CA ASP A 347 6.44 15.39 12.71
C ASP A 347 7.21 14.48 11.75
N THR A 348 8.25 13.83 12.25
CA THR A 348 9.01 12.82 11.50
C THR A 348 8.93 11.50 12.24
N VAL A 349 8.73 10.43 11.49
CA VAL A 349 8.75 9.06 11.99
C VAL A 349 9.53 8.21 11.01
N LYS A 350 10.51 7.46 11.51
CA LYS A 350 11.18 6.42 10.74
C LYS A 350 11.01 5.11 11.50
N ARG A 351 10.49 4.11 10.82
CA ARG A 351 10.35 2.76 11.34
C ARG A 351 11.18 1.81 10.48
N THR A 352 11.99 1.00 11.14
CA THR A 352 12.80 -0.04 10.49
C THR A 352 12.40 -1.38 11.07
N LEU A 353 11.77 -2.20 10.26
CA LEU A 353 11.42 -3.58 10.56
C LEU A 353 12.45 -4.49 9.90
N SER A 354 13.21 -5.26 10.67
CA SER A 354 14.18 -6.25 10.17
C SER A 354 13.78 -7.63 10.66
N VAL A 355 13.72 -8.60 9.75
CA VAL A 355 13.27 -9.96 10.05
C VAL A 355 14.23 -10.98 9.42
N ILE A 356 14.55 -12.00 10.18
CA ILE A 356 15.15 -13.24 9.69
C ILE A 356 14.24 -14.37 10.16
N GLU A 357 13.78 -15.18 9.23
CA GLU A 357 12.88 -16.29 9.52
C GLU A 357 13.19 -17.50 8.65
N GLY A 358 12.81 -18.66 9.13
CA GLY A 358 12.85 -19.89 8.38
C GLY A 358 11.84 -20.88 8.91
N HIS A 359 11.33 -21.72 8.05
CA HIS A 359 10.54 -22.87 8.42
C HIS A 359 10.79 -24.02 7.47
N ASP A 360 10.48 -25.17 7.96
CA ASP A 360 10.58 -26.44 7.28
C ASP A 360 9.29 -27.23 7.54
N SER A 361 8.77 -27.85 6.50
CA SER A 361 7.51 -28.58 6.51
C SER A 361 7.73 -29.97 5.92
N TRP A 362 7.33 -30.99 6.65
CA TRP A 362 7.50 -32.40 6.26
C TRP A 362 6.16 -33.08 6.07
N HIS A 363 6.00 -33.78 4.96
CA HIS A 363 4.91 -34.72 4.73
C HIS A 363 5.27 -36.05 5.44
N MET A 364 4.53 -36.40 6.47
CA MET A 364 4.76 -37.60 7.28
C MET A 364 3.61 -38.60 7.05
N GLY A 365 3.67 -39.36 5.95
CA GLY A 365 2.60 -40.23 5.50
C GLY A 365 1.42 -39.43 4.92
N ASP A 366 0.25 -40.06 4.85
CA ASP A 366 -0.94 -39.47 4.17
C ASP A 366 -1.75 -38.50 5.03
N LYS A 367 -1.40 -38.33 6.32
CA LYS A 367 -2.26 -37.62 7.29
C LYS A 367 -1.57 -36.51 8.07
N HIS A 368 -0.25 -36.47 8.08
CA HIS A 368 0.49 -35.50 8.88
C HIS A 368 1.31 -34.57 8.03
N TYR A 369 1.21 -33.30 8.34
CA TYR A 369 1.95 -32.23 7.69
C TYR A 369 2.62 -31.35 8.75
N LEU A 370 3.77 -31.81 9.24
CA LEU A 370 4.48 -31.15 10.32
C LEU A 370 5.26 -29.95 9.81
N THR A 371 4.99 -28.77 10.33
CA THR A 371 5.74 -27.54 10.06
C THR A 371 6.41 -27.05 11.34
N ALA A 372 7.71 -26.78 11.30
CA ALA A 372 8.45 -26.12 12.38
C ALA A 372 9.16 -24.88 11.87
N GLY A 373 9.18 -23.83 12.65
CA GLY A 373 9.79 -22.56 12.22
C GLY A 373 10.33 -21.71 13.33
N LEU A 374 11.20 -20.78 12.92
CA LEU A 374 11.88 -19.80 13.77
C LEU A 374 11.76 -18.42 13.11
N GLU A 375 11.45 -17.39 13.91
CA GLU A 375 11.46 -15.99 13.49
C GLU A 375 12.24 -15.15 14.52
N TYR A 376 13.17 -14.35 14.04
CA TYR A 376 13.72 -13.22 14.79
C TYR A 376 13.36 -11.92 14.10
N ARG A 377 12.76 -11.00 14.85
CA ARG A 377 12.30 -9.71 14.34
C ARG A 377 12.76 -8.60 15.26
N ARG A 378 13.33 -7.55 14.66
CA ARG A 378 13.60 -6.27 15.32
C ARG A 378 12.77 -5.18 14.67
N ASP A 379 11.97 -4.51 15.49
CA ASP A 379 11.15 -3.36 15.11
C ASP A 379 11.69 -2.13 15.81
N ASN A 380 12.28 -1.22 15.05
CA ASN A 380 12.88 0.01 15.55
C ASN A 380 12.10 1.21 15.01
N SER A 381 11.77 2.16 15.89
CA SER A 381 11.09 3.40 15.54
C SER A 381 11.85 4.58 16.12
N GLU A 382 12.14 5.55 15.25
CA GLU A 382 12.74 6.83 15.57
C GLU A 382 11.74 7.94 15.18
N GLY A 383 11.62 8.99 16.00
CA GLY A 383 10.72 10.09 15.64
C GLY A 383 10.96 11.33 16.46
N THR A 384 10.84 12.48 15.79
CA THR A 384 10.92 13.78 16.45
C THR A 384 9.56 14.46 16.31
N ARG A 385 8.76 14.45 17.36
CA ARG A 385 7.68 15.41 17.52
C ARG A 385 8.28 16.69 18.08
N LEU A 386 8.63 17.64 17.23
CA LEU A 386 9.08 18.97 17.68
C LEU A 386 7.90 19.69 18.36
N LYS A 387 7.66 19.36 19.63
CA LYS A 387 7.00 20.28 20.55
C LYS A 387 8.08 21.23 21.06
N LYS A 388 7.89 22.52 20.82
CA LYS A 388 8.68 23.56 21.46
C LYS A 388 8.65 23.28 22.96
N LYS A 389 9.80 22.99 23.56
CA LYS A 389 9.97 22.75 25.00
C LYS A 389 9.31 23.92 25.75
N GLY A 390 8.27 23.66 26.55
CA GLY A 390 7.70 24.65 27.42
C GLY A 390 6.26 25.13 27.16
N THR A 391 5.52 24.57 26.20
CA THR A 391 4.10 24.90 26.05
C THR A 391 3.23 23.74 26.56
N PRO A 392 2.59 23.87 27.76
CA PRO A 392 1.60 22.88 28.18
C PRO A 392 0.42 22.95 27.23
N VAL A 393 0.09 21.83 26.61
CA VAL A 393 -1.19 21.69 25.91
C VAL A 393 -2.24 21.47 27.00
N ALA A 394 -3.19 22.38 27.14
CA ALA A 394 -4.30 22.25 28.07
C ALA A 394 -4.98 20.88 27.83
N GLY A 395 -5.01 20.01 28.86
CA GLY A 395 -5.69 18.73 28.86
C GLY A 395 -4.93 17.55 28.24
N GLY A 396 -3.68 17.68 27.83
CA GLY A 396 -2.89 16.59 27.25
C GLY A 396 -1.65 16.28 28.06
N SER A 397 -1.43 15.00 28.37
CA SER A 397 -0.14 14.51 28.83
C SER A 397 0.96 14.94 27.84
N ALA A 398 2.07 15.41 28.36
CA ALA A 398 3.25 15.70 27.56
C ALA A 398 3.67 14.39 26.84
N TYR A 399 3.43 14.32 25.53
CA TYR A 399 4.03 13.25 24.74
C TYR A 399 5.51 13.55 24.68
N ASN A 400 6.30 12.71 25.35
CA ASN A 400 7.73 12.72 25.16
C ASN A 400 8.00 12.45 23.68
N ALA A 401 8.85 13.27 23.07
CA ALA A 401 9.39 12.93 21.76
C ALA A 401 10.01 11.53 21.88
N TYR A 402 9.62 10.63 20.97
CA TYR A 402 10.28 9.33 20.89
C TYR A 402 11.65 9.56 20.29
N ASP A 403 12.68 9.51 21.11
CA ASP A 403 14.04 9.58 20.60
C ASP A 403 14.33 8.31 19.78
N GLU A 404 14.04 7.15 20.38
CA GLU A 404 14.13 5.84 19.74
C GLU A 404 13.39 4.80 20.59
N ALA A 405 12.72 3.85 19.95
CA ALA A 405 12.13 2.68 20.60
C ALA A 405 12.38 1.44 19.75
N ALA A 406 12.96 0.41 20.32
CA ALA A 406 13.22 -0.86 19.67
C ALA A 406 12.61 -2.02 20.44
N ILE A 407 11.96 -2.93 19.72
CA ILE A 407 11.43 -4.18 20.27
C ILE A 407 12.03 -5.34 19.48
N ASN A 408 12.54 -6.33 20.20
CA ASN A 408 13.02 -7.58 19.64
C ASN A 408 12.00 -8.69 19.93
N TYR A 409 11.69 -9.49 18.93
CA TYR A 409 10.82 -10.64 19.04
C TYR A 409 11.60 -11.89 18.60
N THR A 410 11.42 -12.96 19.34
CA THR A 410 11.86 -14.29 18.92
C THR A 410 10.68 -15.24 19.06
N ALA A 411 10.37 -15.95 17.99
CA ALA A 411 9.28 -16.93 17.97
C ALA A 411 9.79 -18.26 17.46
N VAL A 412 9.32 -19.33 18.09
CA VAL A 412 9.46 -20.71 17.64
C VAL A 412 8.06 -21.29 17.57
N TYR A 413 7.75 -21.98 16.51
CA TYR A 413 6.44 -22.62 16.37
C TYR A 413 6.58 -24.01 15.76
N VAL A 414 5.63 -24.86 16.09
CA VAL A 414 5.44 -26.19 15.53
C VAL A 414 3.95 -26.38 15.30
N GLN A 415 3.60 -26.89 14.15
CA GLN A 415 2.21 -27.16 13.74
C GLN A 415 2.16 -28.51 13.03
N ASP A 416 1.11 -29.31 13.29
CA ASP A 416 0.73 -30.53 12.57
C ASP A 416 -0.66 -30.33 11.95
#